data_b1d69a295908d58c195bcad12b6bc0c0
#
_entry.id   b1d69a295908d58c195bcad12b6bc0c0
#
_cell.length_a   1.000
_cell.length_b   1.000
_cell.length_c   1.000
_cell.angle_alpha   90.00
_cell.angle_beta   90.00
_cell.angle_gamma   90.00
#
_symmetry.space_group_name_H-M   'P 1'
#
loop_
_entity.id
_entity.type
_entity.pdbx_description
1 polymer ?
#
loop_
_entity_poly.entity_id
_entity_poly.type
_entity_poly.pdbx_seq_one_letter_code
_entity_poly.pdbx_strand_id
1 'polypeptide(L)' 'MRTGWLAAPREVLNRLAEEKQYADLHSNNLAQLCLAEYMRSGKADAHLRHIRTHYQRRRDALAQALKRHCSADLSFELPL' A
#
# COMPACT_ATOMS: atom_id res chain seq x y z
N MET A 1 -5.93 -7.00 6.34
CA MET A 1 -5.55 -8.25 5.65
C MET A 1 -4.07 -8.18 5.28
N ARG A 2 -3.34 -9.24 5.50
CA ARG A 2 -1.91 -9.33 5.10
C ARG A 2 -1.81 -10.00 3.73
N THR A 3 -2.14 -9.29 2.69
CA THR A 3 -2.10 -9.75 1.31
C THR A 3 -1.27 -8.80 0.48
N GLY A 4 -0.36 -9.33 -0.31
CA GLY A 4 0.49 -8.60 -1.23
C GLY A 4 0.40 -9.17 -2.63
N TRP A 5 0.87 -8.42 -3.61
CA TRP A 5 0.93 -8.86 -5.00
C TRP A 5 2.21 -8.38 -5.66
N LEU A 6 2.60 -9.07 -6.72
CA LEU A 6 3.77 -8.74 -7.52
C LEU A 6 3.43 -8.88 -9.00
N ALA A 7 3.87 -7.91 -9.79
CA ALA A 7 3.85 -7.98 -11.24
C ALA A 7 5.30 -8.00 -11.75
N ALA A 8 5.66 -9.02 -12.51
CA ALA A 8 7.02 -9.21 -13.00
C ALA A 8 7.01 -10.03 -14.31
N PRO A 9 8.12 -10.09 -15.07
CA PRO A 9 8.25 -10.99 -16.20
C PRO A 9 7.98 -12.46 -15.81
N ARG A 10 7.44 -13.23 -16.75
CA ARG A 10 6.96 -14.59 -16.50
C ARG A 10 8.03 -15.52 -15.90
N GLU A 11 9.27 -15.40 -16.35
CA GLU A 11 10.38 -16.19 -15.83
C GLU A 11 10.64 -15.96 -14.35
N VAL A 12 10.58 -14.68 -13.93
CA VAL A 12 10.72 -14.28 -12.53
C VAL A 12 9.55 -14.80 -11.70
N LEU A 13 8.32 -14.68 -12.22
CA LEU A 13 7.12 -15.17 -11.54
C LEU A 13 7.16 -16.69 -11.33
N ASN A 14 7.62 -17.46 -12.31
CA ASN A 14 7.75 -18.92 -12.18
C ASN A 14 8.75 -19.31 -11.08
N ARG A 15 9.90 -18.66 -11.02
CA ARG A 15 10.90 -18.87 -9.96
C ARG A 15 10.34 -18.54 -8.58
N LEU A 16 9.68 -17.39 -8.46
CA LEU A 16 9.07 -16.98 -7.21
C LEU A 16 7.91 -17.88 -6.76
N ALA A 17 7.15 -18.43 -7.70
CA ALA A 17 6.10 -19.40 -7.40
C ALA A 17 6.67 -20.72 -6.85
N GLU A 18 7.78 -21.19 -7.39
CA GLU A 18 8.50 -22.36 -6.86
C GLU A 18 9.00 -22.11 -5.43
N GLU A 19 9.68 -20.99 -5.20
CA GLU A 19 10.17 -20.60 -3.86
C GLU A 19 9.02 -20.44 -2.86
N LYS A 20 7.90 -19.87 -3.30
CA LYS A 20 6.70 -19.72 -2.48
C LYS A 20 6.13 -21.06 -2.01
N GLN A 21 6.15 -22.09 -2.84
CA GLN A 21 5.72 -23.45 -2.44
C GLN A 21 6.53 -24.02 -1.30
N TYR A 22 7.82 -23.68 -1.20
CA TYR A 22 8.68 -24.10 -0.10
C TYR A 22 8.49 -23.23 1.15
N ALA A 23 8.17 -21.95 0.98
CA ALA A 23 8.00 -21.00 2.09
C ALA A 23 6.64 -21.13 2.77
N ASP A 24 5.57 -21.23 1.98
CA ASP A 24 4.21 -21.48 2.45
C ASP A 24 3.45 -22.36 1.44
N LEU A 25 2.70 -23.34 1.91
CA LEU A 25 1.88 -24.19 1.04
C LEU A 25 0.68 -23.42 0.48
N HIS A 26 0.15 -22.47 1.22
CA HIS A 26 -1.04 -21.70 0.86
C HIS A 26 -0.99 -20.26 1.36
N SER A 27 -1.40 -19.34 0.51
CA SER A 27 -1.86 -18.01 0.95
C SER A 27 -3.30 -18.08 1.42
N ASN A 28 -3.75 -17.07 2.15
CA ASN A 28 -5.15 -16.98 2.58
C ASN A 28 -6.06 -16.72 1.36
N ASN A 29 -6.59 -17.78 0.77
CA ASN A 29 -7.42 -17.71 -0.43
C ASN A 29 -8.72 -16.94 -0.18
N LEU A 30 -9.31 -17.07 1.00
CA LEU A 30 -10.53 -16.32 1.35
C LEU A 30 -10.28 -14.82 1.33
N ALA A 31 -9.19 -14.38 1.94
CA ALA A 31 -8.80 -12.97 1.92
C ALA A 31 -8.54 -12.45 0.50
N GLN A 32 -7.92 -13.26 -0.36
CA GLN A 32 -7.69 -12.91 -1.77
C GLN A 32 -9.00 -12.78 -2.55
N LEU A 33 -9.94 -13.71 -2.37
CA LEU A 33 -11.26 -13.65 -3.02
C LEU A 33 -12.07 -12.44 -2.54
N CYS A 34 -12.08 -12.16 -1.25
CA CYS A 34 -12.73 -10.98 -0.69
C CYS A 34 -12.14 -9.69 -1.24
N LEU A 35 -10.82 -9.61 -1.33
CA LEU A 35 -10.13 -8.45 -1.88
C LEU A 35 -10.44 -8.27 -3.37
N ALA A 36 -10.40 -9.35 -4.15
CA ALA A 36 -10.73 -9.33 -5.58
C ALA A 36 -12.17 -8.82 -5.81
N GLU A 37 -13.13 -9.33 -5.03
CA GLU A 37 -14.52 -8.87 -5.12
C GLU A 37 -14.68 -7.41 -4.70
N TYR A 38 -14.00 -6.99 -3.65
CA TYR A 38 -13.99 -5.60 -3.20
C TYR A 38 -13.43 -4.65 -4.27
N MET A 39 -12.34 -5.05 -4.95
CA MET A 39 -11.77 -4.27 -6.06
C MET A 39 -12.72 -4.26 -7.27
N ARG A 40 -13.31 -5.39 -7.62
CA ARG A 40 -14.23 -5.51 -8.74
C ARG A 40 -15.50 -4.69 -8.56
N SER A 41 -15.98 -4.53 -7.34
CA SER A 41 -17.17 -3.73 -7.02
C SER A 41 -16.97 -2.21 -7.17
N GLY A 42 -15.74 -1.74 -7.40
CA GLY A 42 -15.40 -0.31 -7.46
C GLY A 42 -15.30 0.40 -6.10
N LYS A 43 -15.63 -0.29 -5.01
CA LYS A 43 -15.55 0.26 -3.65
C LYS A 43 -14.12 0.57 -3.23
N ALA A 44 -13.15 -0.20 -3.72
CA ALA A 44 -11.74 0.03 -3.45
C ALA A 44 -11.27 1.39 -4.00
N ASP A 45 -11.64 1.74 -5.22
CA ASP A 45 -11.28 3.01 -5.84
C ASP A 45 -11.94 4.21 -5.13
N ALA A 46 -13.19 4.06 -4.73
CA ALA A 46 -13.87 5.08 -3.94
C ALA A 46 -13.20 5.30 -2.58
N HIS A 47 -12.82 4.22 -1.91
CA HIS A 47 -12.10 4.26 -0.65
C HIS A 47 -10.71 4.89 -0.80
N LEU A 48 -9.95 4.52 -1.84
CA LEU A 48 -8.63 5.10 -2.13
C LEU A 48 -8.69 6.61 -2.35
N ARG A 49 -9.68 7.10 -3.10
CA ARG A 49 -9.88 8.55 -3.27
C ARG A 49 -10.12 9.24 -1.94
N HIS A 50 -10.97 8.65 -1.09
CA HIS A 50 -11.27 9.20 0.23
C HIS A 50 -10.03 9.25 1.14
N ILE A 51 -9.29 8.14 1.26
CA ILE A 51 -8.12 8.09 2.14
C ILE A 51 -6.97 8.97 1.64
N ARG A 52 -6.77 9.10 0.33
CA ARG A 52 -5.75 10.00 -0.24
C ARG A 52 -5.98 11.44 0.21
N THR A 53 -7.20 11.95 0.13
CA THR A 53 -7.55 13.30 0.61
C THR A 53 -7.28 13.44 2.11
N HIS A 54 -7.62 12.41 2.87
CA HIS A 54 -7.44 12.41 4.32
C HIS A 54 -5.96 12.39 4.73
N TYR A 55 -5.15 11.55 4.09
CA TYR A 55 -3.71 11.50 4.33
C TYR A 55 -2.98 12.75 3.85
N GLN A 56 -3.40 13.33 2.74
CA GLN A 56 -2.86 14.61 2.27
C GLN A 56 -3.03 15.71 3.32
N ARG A 57 -4.22 15.85 3.89
CA ARG A 57 -4.49 16.83 4.96
C ARG A 57 -3.61 16.58 6.19
N ARG A 58 -3.44 15.32 6.60
CA ARG A 58 -2.57 14.95 7.73
C ARG A 58 -1.11 15.24 7.44
N ARG A 59 -0.62 14.91 6.24
CA ARG A 59 0.73 15.22 5.79
C ARG A 59 0.99 16.72 5.84
N ASP A 60 0.09 17.52 5.28
CA ASP A 60 0.24 18.97 5.21
C ASP A 60 0.19 19.60 6.61
N ALA A 61 -0.69 19.13 7.48
CA ALA A 61 -0.75 19.56 8.87
C ALA A 61 0.54 19.24 9.64
N LEU A 62 1.09 18.04 9.47
CA LEU A 62 2.37 17.65 10.07
C LEU A 62 3.52 18.51 9.54
N ALA A 63 3.59 18.72 8.22
CA ALA A 63 4.60 19.56 7.60
C ALA A 63 4.57 20.99 8.10
N GLN A 64 3.37 21.57 8.25
CA GLN A 64 3.21 22.91 8.83
C GLN A 64 3.65 22.98 10.30
N ALA A 65 3.28 21.97 11.08
CA ALA A 65 3.69 21.88 12.49
C ALA A 65 5.22 21.77 12.64
N LEU A 66 5.86 20.92 11.82
CA LEU A 66 7.32 20.79 11.80
C LEU A 66 8.02 22.08 11.39
N LYS A 67 7.53 22.77 10.38
CA LYS A 67 8.07 24.08 9.96
C LYS A 67 7.91 25.14 11.06
N ARG A 68 6.81 25.11 11.79
CA ARG A 68 6.52 26.08 12.85
C ARG A 68 7.36 25.85 14.11
N HIS A 69 7.56 24.60 14.51
CA HIS A 69 8.18 24.25 15.79
C HIS A 69 9.60 23.74 15.69
N CYS A 70 10.05 23.26 14.54
CA CYS A 70 11.34 22.59 14.37
C CYS A 70 12.18 23.17 13.21
N SER A 71 11.85 24.33 12.68
CA SER A 71 12.48 24.91 11.49
C SER A 71 13.98 25.17 11.63
N ALA A 72 14.48 25.35 12.84
CA ALA A 72 15.89 25.62 13.10
C ALA A 72 16.76 24.34 13.08
N ASP A 73 16.19 23.18 13.40
CA ASP A 73 16.91 21.93 13.64
C ASP A 73 16.59 20.82 12.65
N LEU A 74 15.61 21.01 11.77
CA LEU A 74 15.10 19.96 10.90
C LEU A 74 14.88 20.42 9.47
N SER A 75 15.53 19.75 8.53
CA SER A 75 15.20 19.85 7.11
C SER A 75 14.51 18.57 6.65
N PHE A 76 13.45 18.68 5.89
CA PHE A 76 12.71 17.55 5.33
C PHE A 76 12.10 17.90 3.98
N GLU A 77 11.93 16.87 3.14
CA GLU A 77 11.21 16.97 1.90
C GLU A 77 9.79 16.39 2.06
N LEU A 78 8.81 17.04 1.43
CA LEU A 78 7.46 16.54 1.41
C LEU A 78 7.36 15.34 0.45
N PRO A 79 6.87 14.19 0.92
CA PRO A 79 6.58 13.08 0.02
C PRO A 79 5.44 13.46 -0.94
N LEU A 80 5.60 13.03 -2.16
CA LEU A 80 4.58 13.19 -3.20
C LEU A 80 3.28 12.44 -2.87
#